data_a262876f2e3472ef0150c7fc0e7ecbe3
#
_entry.id   a262876f2e3472ef0150c7fc0e7ecbe3
#
_cell.length_a   1.000
_cell.length_b   1.000
_cell.length_c   1.000
_cell.angle_alpha   90.00
_cell.angle_beta   90.00
_cell.angle_gamma   90.00
#
_symmetry.space_group_name_H-M   'P 1'
#
loop_
_entity.id
_entity.type
_entity.pdbx_description
1 polymer ?
#
loop_
_entity_poly.entity_id
_entity_poly.type
_entity_poly.pdbx_seq_one_letter_code
_entity_poly.pdbx_strand_id
1 'polypeptide(L)'
;TTLFRSPDNERQLFDFYITAEEEDFSETLLNKTISEDSNYDEMIKPKLQNWELDRVSLIDKILRKMALTEFIHIPTVPTKVSINEYLDISKLYSTPRSREFINGILDKLMNEMKSSGKIIKTGRGLIE
;
A
#
# COMPACT_ATOMS: atom_id res chain seq x y z
N THR A 1 -24.92 10.83 7.59
CA THR A 1 -23.93 11.12 8.63
C THR A 1 -24.49 10.97 10.03
N THR A 2 -25.74 11.35 10.27
CA THR A 2 -26.38 11.11 11.56
C THR A 2 -26.54 9.62 11.86
N LEU A 3 -26.66 8.80 10.84
CA LEU A 3 -26.78 7.35 10.96
C LEU A 3 -25.55 6.73 11.63
N PHE A 4 -24.38 7.34 11.48
CA PHE A 4 -23.12 6.81 11.96
C PHE A 4 -22.67 7.41 13.30
N ARG A 5 -23.48 8.27 13.92
CA ARG A 5 -23.13 8.89 15.19
C ARG A 5 -23.35 8.00 16.40
N SER A 6 -24.20 6.98 16.27
CA SER A 6 -24.40 6.01 17.35
C SER A 6 -23.35 4.90 17.23
N PRO A 7 -22.58 4.61 18.31
CA PRO A 7 -21.64 3.52 18.30
C PRO A 7 -22.26 2.18 17.93
N ASP A 8 -23.47 1.94 18.33
CA ASP A 8 -24.18 0.70 18.00
C ASP A 8 -24.50 0.60 16.52
N ASN A 9 -24.91 1.72 15.90
CA ASN A 9 -25.16 1.75 14.47
C ASN A 9 -23.88 1.58 13.65
N GLU A 10 -22.79 2.20 14.08
CA GLU A 10 -21.49 2.02 13.45
C GLU A 10 -21.05 0.57 13.49
N ARG A 11 -21.16 -0.06 14.65
CA ARG A 11 -20.79 -1.46 14.83
C ARG A 11 -21.62 -2.38 13.95
N GLN A 12 -22.93 -2.17 13.88
CA GLN A 12 -23.82 -2.95 13.04
C GLN A 12 -23.46 -2.80 11.56
N LEU A 13 -23.13 -1.58 11.13
CA LEU A 13 -22.74 -1.30 9.76
C LEU A 13 -21.42 -2.02 9.40
N PHE A 14 -20.43 -1.99 10.29
CA PHE A 14 -19.18 -2.70 10.11
C PHE A 14 -19.39 -4.20 10.02
N ASP A 15 -20.16 -4.77 10.93
CA ASP A 15 -20.46 -6.20 10.93
C ASP A 15 -21.18 -6.64 9.66
N PHE A 16 -21.95 -5.73 9.04
CA PHE A 16 -22.70 -6.01 7.83
C PHE A 16 -21.84 -5.94 6.56
N TYR A 17 -20.91 -4.97 6.48
CA TYR A 17 -20.16 -4.69 5.26
C TYR A 17 -18.72 -5.17 5.26
N ILE A 18 -18.15 -5.47 6.43
CA ILE A 18 -16.76 -5.94 6.52
C ILE A 18 -16.74 -7.44 6.81
N THR A 19 -16.18 -8.20 5.87
CA THR A 19 -15.97 -9.64 6.04
C THR A 19 -14.75 -9.90 6.93
N ALA A 20 -14.62 -11.12 7.44
CA ALA A 20 -13.44 -11.54 8.19
C ALA A 20 -12.16 -11.40 7.37
N GLU A 21 -12.23 -11.68 6.06
CA GLU A 21 -11.10 -11.52 5.14
C GLU A 21 -10.68 -10.06 5.00
N GLU A 22 -11.66 -9.15 4.87
CA GLU A 22 -11.40 -7.70 4.78
C GLU A 22 -10.84 -7.15 6.08
N GLU A 23 -11.31 -7.64 7.21
CA GLU A 23 -10.79 -7.26 8.53
C GLU A 23 -9.34 -7.70 8.68
N ASP A 24 -9.02 -8.93 8.31
CA ASP A 24 -7.65 -9.45 8.32
C ASP A 24 -6.74 -8.66 7.39
N PHE A 25 -7.21 -8.33 6.20
CA PHE A 25 -6.50 -7.46 5.25
C PHE A 25 -6.16 -6.12 5.89
N SER A 26 -7.15 -5.46 6.49
CA SER A 26 -6.97 -4.13 7.09
C SER A 26 -5.99 -4.17 8.26
N GLU A 27 -6.08 -5.16 9.12
CA GLU A 27 -5.18 -5.33 10.25
C GLU A 27 -3.75 -5.61 9.80
N THR A 28 -3.57 -6.50 8.83
CA THR A 28 -2.25 -6.81 8.28
C THR A 28 -1.65 -5.59 7.62
N LEU A 29 -2.42 -4.88 6.81
CA LEU A 29 -1.95 -3.67 6.13
C LEU A 29 -1.47 -2.63 7.14
N LEU A 30 -2.28 -2.32 8.14
CA LEU A 30 -1.93 -1.33 9.14
C LEU A 30 -0.72 -1.76 9.99
N ASN A 31 -0.77 -2.95 10.55
CA ASN A 31 0.25 -3.42 11.48
C ASN A 31 1.60 -3.60 10.81
N LYS A 32 1.63 -4.16 9.60
CA LYS A 32 2.88 -4.38 8.87
C LYS A 32 3.46 -3.09 8.31
N THR A 33 2.63 -2.17 7.86
CA THR A 33 3.10 -0.87 7.40
C THR A 33 3.81 -0.13 8.54
N ILE A 34 3.26 -0.18 9.73
CA ILE A 34 3.86 0.46 10.91
C ILE A 34 5.11 -0.29 11.39
N SER A 35 5.02 -1.59 11.57
CA SER A 35 6.11 -2.39 12.14
C SER A 35 7.32 -2.50 11.20
N GLU A 36 7.09 -2.47 9.90
CA GLU A 36 8.14 -2.58 8.89
C GLU A 36 8.61 -1.22 8.34
N ASP A 37 8.21 -0.13 8.96
CA ASP A 37 8.49 1.23 8.50
C ASP A 37 9.99 1.46 8.22
N SER A 38 10.84 1.09 9.16
CA SER A 38 12.29 1.23 9.00
C SER A 38 12.87 0.37 7.88
N ASN A 39 12.37 -0.85 7.74
CA ASN A 39 12.79 -1.75 6.67
C ASN A 39 12.38 -1.20 5.31
N TYR A 40 11.20 -0.61 5.20
CA TYR A 40 10.74 0.00 3.96
C TYR A 40 11.58 1.22 3.60
N ASP A 41 11.97 2.04 4.57
CA ASP A 41 12.87 3.16 4.33
C ASP A 41 14.21 2.68 3.75
N GLU A 42 14.77 1.61 4.30
CA GLU A 42 16.01 0.99 3.82
C GLU A 42 15.88 0.48 2.37
N MET A 43 14.71 -0.05 2.01
CA MET A 43 14.45 -0.55 0.66
C MET A 43 14.26 0.57 -0.35
N ILE A 44 13.61 1.65 0.06
CA ILE A 44 13.28 2.77 -0.81
C ILE A 44 14.47 3.72 -1.01
N LYS A 45 15.22 3.98 0.04
CA LYS A 45 16.30 4.95 0.06
C LYS A 45 17.29 4.84 -1.10
N PRO A 46 17.79 3.64 -1.47
CA PRO A 46 18.70 3.51 -2.60
C PRO A 46 18.11 3.88 -3.96
N LYS A 47 16.77 3.92 -4.06
CA LYS A 47 16.06 4.25 -5.30
C LYS A 47 15.81 5.74 -5.45
N LEU A 48 16.03 6.51 -4.38
CA LEU A 48 15.81 7.95 -4.37
C LEU A 48 17.12 8.67 -4.71
N GLN A 49 17.00 9.75 -5.48
CA GLN A 49 18.08 10.68 -5.66
C GLN A 49 18.03 11.72 -4.53
N ASN A 50 19.17 12.32 -4.19
CA ASN A 50 19.27 13.19 -3.01
C ASN A 50 18.23 14.31 -2.95
N TRP A 51 17.90 14.91 -4.09
CA TRP A 51 16.92 15.98 -4.14
C TRP A 51 15.47 15.50 -4.03
N GLU A 52 15.21 14.24 -4.29
CA GLU A 52 13.87 13.65 -4.25
C GLU A 52 13.38 13.40 -2.82
N LEU A 53 14.31 13.18 -1.89
CA LEU A 53 13.98 12.96 -0.48
C LEU A 53 13.23 14.14 0.14
N ASP A 54 13.59 15.36 -0.25
CA ASP A 54 13.00 16.58 0.30
C ASP A 54 11.67 16.95 -0.36
N ARG A 55 11.39 16.40 -1.54
CA ARG A 55 10.19 16.73 -2.32
C ARG A 55 9.01 15.79 -2.11
N VAL A 56 9.25 14.65 -1.51
CA VAL A 56 8.20 13.64 -1.33
C VAL A 56 7.34 14.01 -0.14
N SER A 57 6.04 14.15 -0.37
CA SER A 57 5.09 14.46 0.70
C SER A 57 4.97 13.30 1.68
N LEU A 58 4.49 13.58 2.89
CA LEU A 58 4.22 12.56 3.90
C LEU A 58 3.24 11.50 3.38
N ILE A 59 2.20 11.94 2.67
CA ILE A 59 1.19 11.02 2.12
C ILE A 59 1.83 10.10 1.08
N ASP A 60 2.66 10.62 0.20
CA ASP A 60 3.36 9.81 -0.79
C ASP A 60 4.26 8.76 -0.13
N LYS A 61 4.94 9.12 0.95
CA LYS A 61 5.76 8.19 1.73
C LYS A 61 4.91 7.07 2.32
N ILE A 62 3.77 7.40 2.88
CA ILE A 62 2.86 6.43 3.47
C ILE A 62 2.30 5.49 2.40
N LEU A 63 1.85 6.03 1.27
CA LEU A 63 1.29 5.23 0.18
C LEU A 63 2.30 4.22 -0.37
N ARG A 64 3.56 4.62 -0.53
CA ARG A 64 4.62 3.70 -0.96
C ARG A 64 4.81 2.55 0.02
N LYS A 65 4.83 2.84 1.31
CA LYS A 65 5.00 1.82 2.36
C LYS A 65 3.81 0.88 2.42
N MET A 66 2.60 1.41 2.24
CA MET A 66 1.40 0.57 2.17
C MET A 66 1.44 -0.35 0.95
N ALA A 67 1.89 0.14 -0.20
CA ALA A 67 2.05 -0.68 -1.38
C ALA A 67 3.07 -1.80 -1.18
N LEU A 68 4.20 -1.52 -0.53
CA LEU A 68 5.20 -2.54 -0.19
C LEU A 68 4.62 -3.60 0.75
N THR A 69 3.80 -3.20 1.70
CA THR A 69 3.11 -4.15 2.59
C THR A 69 2.21 -5.09 1.79
N GLU A 70 1.43 -4.57 0.84
CA GLU A 70 0.59 -5.43 0.01
C GLU A 70 1.42 -6.36 -0.87
N PHE A 71 2.54 -5.89 -1.40
CA PHE A 71 3.43 -6.75 -2.18
C PHE A 71 3.93 -7.96 -1.39
N ILE A 72 4.37 -7.72 -0.16
CA ILE A 72 5.08 -8.72 0.64
C ILE A 72 4.14 -9.54 1.53
N HIS A 73 3.20 -8.89 2.18
CA HIS A 73 2.41 -9.49 3.26
C HIS A 73 0.97 -9.84 2.89
N ILE A 74 0.52 -9.46 1.70
CA ILE A 74 -0.83 -9.77 1.24
C ILE A 74 -0.75 -10.53 -0.09
N PRO A 75 -0.57 -11.85 -0.01
CA PRO A 75 -0.28 -12.65 -1.21
C PRO A 75 -1.45 -12.81 -2.17
N THR A 76 -2.67 -12.52 -1.73
CA THR A 76 -3.88 -12.67 -2.55
C THR A 76 -4.17 -11.47 -3.45
N VAL A 77 -3.42 -10.37 -3.32
CA VAL A 77 -3.57 -9.19 -4.15
C VAL A 77 -2.44 -9.11 -5.16
N PRO A 78 -2.75 -9.05 -6.47
CA PRO A 78 -1.71 -8.89 -7.49
C PRO A 78 -0.93 -7.58 -7.32
N THR A 79 0.36 -7.59 -7.60
CA THR A 79 1.21 -6.41 -7.43
C THR A 79 0.75 -5.23 -8.28
N LYS A 80 0.32 -5.47 -9.50
CA LYS A 80 -0.19 -4.41 -10.39
C LYS A 80 -1.45 -3.77 -9.85
N VAL A 81 -2.32 -4.55 -9.22
CA VAL A 81 -3.54 -4.03 -8.59
C VAL A 81 -3.16 -3.10 -7.44
N SER A 82 -2.21 -3.50 -6.60
CA SER A 82 -1.72 -2.65 -5.52
C SER A 82 -1.17 -1.32 -6.05
N ILE A 83 -0.31 -1.36 -7.05
CA ILE A 83 0.25 -0.14 -7.64
C ILE A 83 -0.86 0.77 -8.16
N ASN A 84 -1.80 0.24 -8.91
CA ASN A 84 -2.90 1.03 -9.48
C ASN A 84 -3.77 1.66 -8.41
N GLU A 85 -4.08 0.92 -7.35
CA GLU A 85 -4.89 1.43 -6.23
C GLU A 85 -4.21 2.60 -5.53
N TYR A 86 -2.92 2.48 -5.24
CA TYR A 86 -2.20 3.56 -4.56
C TYR A 86 -1.94 4.76 -5.47
N LEU A 87 -1.75 4.54 -6.77
CA LEU A 87 -1.68 5.63 -7.73
C LEU A 87 -3.01 6.38 -7.83
N ASP A 88 -4.13 5.67 -7.80
CA ASP A 88 -5.45 6.29 -7.81
C ASP A 88 -5.68 7.14 -6.56
N ILE A 89 -5.29 6.65 -5.39
CA ILE A 89 -5.35 7.43 -4.15
C ILE A 89 -4.46 8.67 -4.26
N SER A 90 -3.26 8.52 -4.80
CA SER A 90 -2.33 9.64 -4.92
C SER A 90 -2.83 10.76 -5.83
N LYS A 91 -3.75 10.48 -6.75
CA LYS A 91 -4.37 11.51 -7.59
C LYS A 91 -5.08 12.59 -6.77
N LEU A 92 -5.56 12.25 -5.58
CA LEU A 92 -6.25 13.18 -4.69
C LEU A 92 -5.29 14.09 -3.92
N TYR A 93 -4.02 13.69 -3.77
CA TYR A 93 -3.07 14.33 -2.85
C TYR A 93 -1.74 14.69 -3.49
N SER A 94 -1.48 14.26 -4.70
CA SER A 94 -0.19 14.41 -5.36
C SER A 94 -0.30 15.09 -6.72
N THR A 95 0.81 15.69 -7.16
CA THR A 95 0.93 16.19 -8.53
C THR A 95 1.14 15.02 -9.51
N PRO A 96 0.85 15.22 -10.82
CA PRO A 96 1.14 14.20 -11.83
C PRO A 96 2.60 13.74 -11.83
N ARG A 97 3.53 14.65 -11.59
CA ARG A 97 4.96 14.36 -11.51
C ARG A 97 5.29 13.45 -10.33
N SER A 98 4.71 13.71 -9.16
CA SER A 98 4.88 12.86 -7.98
C SER A 98 4.33 11.47 -8.22
N ARG A 99 3.20 11.35 -8.91
CA ARG A 99 2.61 10.04 -9.24
C ARG A 99 3.51 9.22 -10.16
N GLU A 100 4.08 9.84 -11.19
CA GLU A 100 5.04 9.16 -12.08
C GLU A 100 6.25 8.67 -11.30
N PHE A 101 6.72 9.49 -10.38
CA PHE A 101 7.85 9.18 -9.52
C PHE A 101 7.54 7.98 -8.61
N ILE A 102 6.40 7.99 -7.94
CA ILE A 102 5.94 6.88 -7.09
C ILE A 102 5.80 5.61 -7.91
N ASN A 103 5.17 5.69 -9.07
CA ASN A 103 4.99 4.55 -9.96
C ASN A 103 6.35 3.95 -10.37
N GLY A 104 7.29 4.79 -10.73
CA GLY A 104 8.63 4.35 -11.12
C GLY A 104 9.37 3.61 -9.99
N ILE A 105 9.30 4.14 -8.77
CA ILE A 105 9.92 3.51 -7.60
C ILE A 105 9.26 2.17 -7.28
N LEU A 106 7.95 2.14 -7.23
CA LEU A 106 7.21 0.91 -6.91
C LEU A 106 7.43 -0.16 -7.96
N ASP A 107 7.49 0.21 -9.23
CA ASP A 107 7.74 -0.73 -10.31
C ASP A 107 9.14 -1.35 -10.20
N LYS A 108 10.16 -0.55 -9.93
CA LYS A 108 11.53 -1.04 -9.73
C LYS A 108 11.61 -1.98 -8.52
N LEU A 109 11.04 -1.59 -7.40
CA LEU A 109 11.03 -2.41 -6.20
C LEU A 109 10.28 -3.71 -6.41
N MET A 110 9.13 -3.65 -7.07
CA MET A 110 8.35 -4.84 -7.40
C MET A 110 9.17 -5.84 -8.21
N ASN A 111 9.82 -5.38 -9.27
CA ASN A 111 10.62 -6.25 -10.13
C ASN A 111 11.80 -6.86 -9.39
N GLU A 112 12.52 -6.08 -8.58
CA GLU A 112 13.63 -6.58 -7.78
C GLU A 112 13.17 -7.61 -6.75
N MET A 113 12.05 -7.34 -6.09
CA MET A 113 11.54 -8.23 -5.05
C MET A 113 10.96 -9.51 -5.62
N LYS A 114 10.36 -9.47 -6.80
CA LYS A 114 9.94 -10.69 -7.51
C LYS A 114 11.15 -11.54 -7.88
N SER A 115 12.18 -10.92 -8.44
CA SER A 115 13.41 -11.61 -8.83
C SER A 115 14.15 -12.24 -7.65
N SER A 116 14.13 -11.59 -6.50
CA SER A 116 14.79 -12.07 -5.28
C SER A 116 13.95 -13.04 -4.46
N GLY A 117 12.70 -13.27 -4.85
CA GLY A 117 11.80 -14.18 -4.13
C GLY A 117 11.13 -13.58 -2.90
N LYS A 118 11.24 -12.28 -2.67
CA LYS A 118 10.57 -11.61 -1.55
C LYS A 118 9.08 -11.46 -1.74
N ILE A 119 8.61 -11.41 -2.99
CA ILE A 119 7.20 -11.37 -3.31
C ILE A 119 6.74 -12.75 -3.73
N ILE A 120 5.85 -13.34 -2.94
CA ILE A 120 5.24 -14.64 -3.25
C ILE A 120 3.74 -14.44 -3.28
N LYS A 121 3.14 -14.60 -4.46
CA LYS A 121 1.69 -14.46 -4.65
C LYS A 121 1.02 -15.81 -4.73
N THR A 122 -0.22 -15.87 -4.25
CA THR A 122 -1.06 -17.07 -4.23
C THR A 122 -2.47 -16.74 -4.68
N GLY A 123 -3.21 -17.73 -5.17
CA GLY A 123 -4.60 -17.55 -5.56
C GLY A 123 -4.82 -16.40 -6.53
N ARG A 124 -5.68 -15.46 -6.17
CA ARG A 124 -5.97 -14.28 -6.98
C ARG A 124 -4.76 -13.38 -7.20
N GLY A 125 -3.78 -13.44 -6.30
CA GLY A 125 -2.54 -12.66 -6.42
C GLY A 125 -1.68 -13.04 -7.61
N LEU A 126 -1.92 -14.21 -8.21
CA LEU A 126 -1.22 -14.68 -9.40
C LEU A 126 -1.80 -14.11 -10.70
N ILE A 127 -2.95 -13.46 -10.63
CA ILE A 127 -3.64 -12.89 -11.80
C ILE A 127 -3.01 -11.53 -12.11
N GLU A 128 -2.26 -11.44 -13.19
CA GLU A 128 -1.63 -10.18 -13.62
C GLU A 128 -1.82 -9.91 -15.10
#